data_246e9f9ee887eaba34c03ff61578cc6b
#
_entry.id   246e9f9ee887eaba34c03ff61578cc6b
#
_cell.length_a   1.000
_cell.length_b   1.000
_cell.length_c   1.000
_cell.angle_alpha   90.00
_cell.angle_beta   90.00
_cell.angle_gamma   90.00
#
_symmetry.space_group_name_H-M   'P 1'
#
loop_
_entity.id
_entity.type
_entity.pdbx_description
1 polymer ?
#
loop_
_entity_poly.entity_id
_entity_poly.type
_entity_poly.pdbx_seq_one_letter_code
_entity_poly.pdbx_strand_id
1 'polypeptide(L)'
;MKINATFQGKQLAMEEEPCEVRKAISLPDKEYAFFKKHLMYEYDFLRKNKDRMGFHNGIRQCVLVLGESSEDGVLVDSSGYGYARYTAPFLGARSYMTLREQNLQVNGEQKNLTADDLVILHAKHTLWVYGVGGEQADFSHCRIAGLNLGDMQFNGALFRNAVLEDVDFGNAGVCGADFTGTQFAHCRMDGIAAEECNFRDAVFENCTLAKAHLAHSNLTGATMKDCILCGADLRNCCVENLSLEDTELGDAYTQGIAEKEQEWERSCGPCMTMG
;
A
#
# COMPACT_ATOMS: atom_id res chain seq x y z
N MET A 1 4.88 25.63 9.02
CA MET A 1 5.41 24.49 9.77
C MET A 1 6.86 24.33 9.36
N LYS A 2 7.74 24.32 10.32
CA LYS A 2 9.18 24.31 10.11
C LYS A 2 9.68 22.89 10.41
N ILE A 3 10.53 22.36 9.57
CA ILE A 3 11.03 20.99 9.68
C ILE A 3 12.52 21.03 9.94
N ASN A 4 12.93 20.23 10.91
CA ASN A 4 14.34 19.97 11.17
C ASN A 4 14.69 18.64 10.49
N ALA A 5 15.28 18.72 9.30
CA ALA A 5 15.63 17.56 8.51
C ALA A 5 17.14 17.33 8.49
N THR A 6 17.56 16.08 8.67
CA THR A 6 18.94 15.65 8.53
C THR A 6 19.06 14.60 7.43
N PHE A 7 20.14 14.66 6.67
CA PHE A 7 20.49 13.66 5.67
C PHE A 7 21.98 13.32 5.82
N GLN A 8 22.29 12.04 5.98
CA GLN A 8 23.66 11.57 6.22
C GLN A 8 24.38 12.35 7.33
N GLY A 9 23.66 12.66 8.42
CA GLY A 9 24.17 13.42 9.56
C GLY A 9 24.33 14.93 9.35
N LYS A 10 23.96 15.47 8.16
CA LYS A 10 23.96 16.91 7.90
C LYS A 10 22.55 17.48 8.07
N GLN A 11 22.46 18.59 8.78
CA GLN A 11 21.21 19.30 8.97
C GLN A 11 20.83 20.04 7.69
N LEU A 12 19.63 19.77 7.15
CA LEU A 12 19.19 20.28 5.86
C LEU A 12 18.21 21.45 5.96
N ALA A 13 17.35 21.43 6.95
CA ALA A 13 16.40 22.53 7.17
C ALA A 13 16.10 22.66 8.64
N MET A 14 15.75 23.85 9.06
CA MET A 14 15.33 24.09 10.43
C MET A 14 13.86 24.38 10.44
N GLU A 15 13.07 23.54 11.15
CA GLU A 15 11.88 24.06 11.80
C GLU A 15 10.96 22.97 12.41
N GLU A 16 10.59 23.14 13.62
CA GLU A 16 9.59 22.59 14.56
C GLU A 16 9.42 21.06 14.72
N GLU A 17 9.70 20.21 13.73
CA GLU A 17 9.61 18.76 13.93
C GLU A 17 10.87 18.05 13.37
N PRO A 18 11.54 17.22 14.17
CA PRO A 18 12.73 16.51 13.71
C PRO A 18 12.35 15.48 12.63
N CYS A 19 13.03 15.55 11.49
CA CYS A 19 12.87 14.64 10.36
C CYS A 19 14.24 14.13 9.91
N GLU A 20 14.37 12.82 9.75
CA GLU A 20 15.54 12.16 9.17
C GLU A 20 15.24 11.78 7.73
N VAL A 21 16.00 12.34 6.79
CA VAL A 21 15.90 11.92 5.38
C VAL A 21 16.77 10.68 5.19
N ARG A 22 16.14 9.56 4.89
CA ARG A 22 16.79 8.26 4.70
C ARG A 22 17.17 7.99 3.25
N LYS A 23 16.29 8.32 2.34
CA LYS A 23 16.45 8.14 0.90
C LYS A 23 16.07 9.40 0.16
N ALA A 24 16.57 9.53 -1.05
CA ALA A 24 16.18 10.60 -1.95
C ALA A 24 16.10 10.06 -3.37
N ILE A 25 15.14 10.58 -4.12
CA ILE A 25 14.96 10.26 -5.54
C ILE A 25 14.87 11.56 -6.35
N SER A 26 15.35 11.51 -7.60
CA SER A 26 15.12 12.54 -8.59
C SER A 26 14.14 12.03 -9.63
N LEU A 27 13.16 12.86 -9.98
CA LEU A 27 12.20 12.61 -11.04
C LEU A 27 12.45 13.57 -12.20
N PRO A 28 12.14 13.19 -13.46
CA PRO A 28 12.08 14.15 -14.55
C PRO A 28 11.21 15.35 -14.16
N ASP A 29 11.62 16.57 -14.53
CA ASP A 29 10.98 17.80 -14.07
C ASP A 29 9.46 17.83 -14.28
N LYS A 30 8.97 17.29 -15.40
CA LYS A 30 7.54 17.19 -15.69
C LYS A 30 6.80 16.28 -14.68
N GLU A 31 7.40 15.15 -14.36
CA GLU A 31 6.87 14.19 -13.38
C GLU A 31 6.91 14.79 -11.97
N TYR A 32 8.00 15.44 -11.61
CA TYR A 32 8.13 16.13 -10.32
C TYR A 32 7.09 17.24 -10.14
N ALA A 33 6.85 18.04 -11.18
CA ALA A 33 5.86 19.10 -11.13
C ALA A 33 4.45 18.56 -10.90
N PHE A 34 4.10 17.44 -11.55
CA PHE A 34 2.83 16.77 -11.34
C PHE A 34 2.74 16.17 -9.93
N PHE A 35 3.76 15.42 -9.50
CA PHE A 35 3.85 14.80 -8.19
C PHE A 35 3.72 15.84 -7.06
N LYS A 36 4.45 16.93 -7.14
CA LYS A 36 4.39 18.03 -6.18
C LYS A 36 2.99 18.62 -6.09
N LYS A 37 2.33 18.83 -7.22
CA LYS A 37 0.96 19.38 -7.27
C LYS A 37 -0.04 18.42 -6.62
N HIS A 38 0.07 17.13 -6.88
CA HIS A 38 -0.82 16.10 -6.34
C HIS A 38 -0.64 15.97 -4.83
N LEU A 39 0.58 15.84 -4.34
CA LEU A 39 0.89 15.77 -2.91
C LEU A 39 0.52 17.05 -2.14
N MET A 40 0.70 18.23 -2.74
CA MET A 40 0.31 19.47 -2.08
C MET A 40 -1.20 19.58 -1.90
N TYR A 41 -1.98 19.01 -2.82
CA TYR A 41 -3.43 18.92 -2.65
C TYR A 41 -3.81 18.04 -1.45
N GLU A 42 -3.21 16.87 -1.34
CA GLU A 42 -3.41 15.96 -0.21
C GLU A 42 -2.93 16.59 1.10
N TYR A 43 -1.78 17.23 1.10
CA TYR A 43 -1.26 17.96 2.26
C TYR A 43 -2.23 19.03 2.76
N ASP A 44 -2.81 19.82 1.88
CA ASP A 44 -3.77 20.86 2.25
C ASP A 44 -5.04 20.26 2.83
N PHE A 45 -5.50 19.13 2.31
CA PHE A 45 -6.63 18.38 2.85
C PHE A 45 -6.32 17.86 4.27
N LEU A 46 -5.18 17.22 4.46
CA LEU A 46 -4.75 16.68 5.74
C LEU A 46 -4.51 17.78 6.78
N ARG A 47 -3.91 18.90 6.37
CA ARG A 47 -3.71 20.06 7.23
C ARG A 47 -5.02 20.64 7.76
N LYS A 48 -6.08 20.65 6.95
CA LYS A 48 -7.43 21.09 7.35
C LYS A 48 -8.13 20.12 8.30
N ASN A 49 -7.70 18.86 8.32
CA ASN A 49 -8.31 17.78 9.13
C ASN A 49 -7.36 17.28 10.23
N LYS A 50 -6.51 18.13 10.79
CA LYS A 50 -5.47 17.79 11.79
C LYS A 50 -5.99 16.97 12.97
N ASP A 51 -7.21 17.22 13.41
CA ASP A 51 -7.80 16.56 14.59
C ASP A 51 -8.06 15.07 14.38
N ARG A 52 -7.96 14.58 13.16
CA ARG A 52 -8.14 13.16 12.80
C ARG A 52 -6.82 12.40 12.66
N MET A 53 -5.70 13.09 12.79
CA MET A 53 -4.37 12.50 12.60
C MET A 53 -3.72 12.28 13.97
N GLY A 54 -3.34 11.04 14.25
CA GLY A 54 -2.55 10.71 15.44
C GLY A 54 -1.18 11.39 15.38
N PHE A 55 -0.76 12.00 16.48
CA PHE A 55 0.58 12.58 16.59
C PHE A 55 1.58 11.50 17.01
N HIS A 56 2.73 11.46 16.35
CA HIS A 56 3.87 10.66 16.77
C HIS A 56 4.85 11.47 17.60
N ASN A 57 5.23 10.91 18.74
CA ASN A 57 6.35 11.40 19.55
C ASN A 57 7.64 10.70 19.06
N GLY A 58 8.28 11.22 18.03
CA GLY A 58 9.53 10.64 17.51
C GLY A 58 10.13 11.43 16.35
N ILE A 59 11.36 11.07 15.98
CA ILE A 59 12.00 11.59 14.76
C ILE A 59 11.32 10.92 13.56
N ARG A 60 10.71 11.73 12.69
CA ARG A 60 10.09 11.22 11.47
C ARG A 60 11.14 10.76 10.48
N GLN A 61 10.84 9.67 9.78
CA GLN A 61 11.66 9.15 8.69
C GLN A 61 11.04 9.62 7.38
N CYS A 62 11.84 10.19 6.50
CA CYS A 62 11.35 10.78 5.27
C CYS A 62 12.16 10.35 4.06
N VAL A 63 11.46 10.27 2.92
CA VAL A 63 12.07 10.24 1.59
C VAL A 63 12.01 11.64 1.00
N LEU A 64 13.11 12.12 0.41
CA LEU A 64 13.14 13.37 -0.32
C LEU A 64 12.94 13.12 -1.81
N VAL A 65 11.94 13.76 -2.40
CA VAL A 65 11.65 13.72 -3.83
C VAL A 65 11.93 15.08 -4.44
N LEU A 66 12.68 15.14 -5.53
CA LEU A 66 12.99 16.40 -6.25
C LEU A 66 12.95 16.19 -7.77
N GLY A 67 12.87 17.30 -8.51
CA GLY A 67 13.04 17.31 -9.95
C GLY A 67 14.52 17.34 -10.35
N GLU A 68 14.85 16.86 -11.56
CA GLU A 68 16.22 16.82 -12.09
C GLU A 68 16.88 18.22 -12.15
N SER A 69 16.12 19.25 -12.44
CA SER A 69 16.57 20.65 -12.46
C SER A 69 16.00 21.52 -11.33
N SER A 70 15.23 20.95 -10.44
CA SER A 70 14.57 21.68 -9.35
C SER A 70 15.53 22.03 -8.23
N GLU A 71 15.42 23.25 -7.70
CA GLU A 71 16.14 23.68 -6.49
C GLU A 71 15.41 23.29 -5.19
N ASP A 72 14.13 23.00 -5.29
CA ASP A 72 13.30 22.57 -4.18
C ASP A 72 12.92 21.08 -4.28
N GLY A 73 12.59 20.49 -3.15
CA GLY A 73 12.12 19.12 -3.04
C GLY A 73 10.89 19.00 -2.16
N VAL A 74 10.33 17.80 -2.09
CA VAL A 74 9.22 17.43 -1.21
C VAL A 74 9.68 16.33 -0.28
N LEU A 75 9.49 16.51 1.02
CA LEU A 75 9.69 15.45 2.02
C LEU A 75 8.40 14.64 2.16
N VAL A 76 8.51 13.34 2.01
CA VAL A 76 7.42 12.39 2.16
C VAL A 76 7.68 11.50 3.36
N ASP A 77 6.76 11.47 4.31
CA ASP A 77 6.89 10.67 5.53
C ASP A 77 6.83 9.17 5.22
N SER A 78 7.82 8.41 5.66
CA SER A 78 7.92 6.95 5.54
C SER A 78 7.83 6.24 6.91
N SER A 79 7.44 6.93 7.97
CA SER A 79 7.45 6.37 9.34
C SER A 79 6.32 5.38 9.66
N GLY A 80 5.69 4.77 8.68
CA GLY A 80 4.76 3.64 8.88
C GLY A 80 3.29 4.00 9.14
N TYR A 81 2.91 5.28 9.04
CA TYR A 81 1.53 5.74 9.24
C TYR A 81 0.79 6.14 7.97
N GLY A 82 1.04 5.43 6.91
CA GLY A 82 0.43 5.72 5.64
C GLY A 82 1.17 6.82 4.88
N TYR A 83 1.15 6.66 3.60
CA TYR A 83 1.67 7.58 2.63
C TYR A 83 1.06 8.98 2.78
N ALA A 84 1.86 10.00 2.53
CA ALA A 84 1.44 11.40 2.44
C ALA A 84 0.81 12.02 3.69
N ARG A 85 0.91 11.43 4.86
CA ARG A 85 0.48 12.10 6.08
C ARG A 85 1.28 13.36 6.37
N TYR A 86 2.43 13.46 5.74
CA TYR A 86 3.31 14.60 5.92
C TYR A 86 4.15 14.87 4.69
N THR A 87 3.86 15.96 4.00
CA THR A 87 4.68 16.48 2.91
C THR A 87 5.04 17.92 3.20
N ALA A 88 6.29 18.29 2.96
CA ALA A 88 6.73 19.68 3.10
C ALA A 88 7.65 20.07 1.94
N PRO A 89 7.47 21.25 1.37
CA PRO A 89 8.43 21.79 0.41
C PRO A 89 9.77 22.02 1.13
N PHE A 90 10.85 21.62 0.47
CA PHE A 90 12.19 21.74 0.97
C PHE A 90 13.04 22.56 -0.01
N LEU A 91 13.44 23.77 0.39
CA LEU A 91 14.25 24.67 -0.43
C LEU A 91 15.75 24.36 -0.28
N GLY A 92 16.50 24.39 -1.39
CA GLY A 92 17.95 24.16 -1.38
C GLY A 92 18.37 22.70 -1.27
N ALA A 93 17.46 21.75 -1.43
CA ALA A 93 17.71 20.32 -1.33
C ALA A 93 18.84 19.87 -2.27
N ARG A 94 18.90 20.42 -3.48
CA ARG A 94 19.87 20.06 -4.51
C ARG A 94 21.32 20.35 -4.09
N SER A 95 21.54 21.44 -3.38
CA SER A 95 22.89 21.85 -2.92
C SER A 95 23.53 20.83 -1.97
N TYR A 96 22.73 19.93 -1.38
CA TYR A 96 23.16 18.98 -0.37
C TYR A 96 23.22 17.54 -0.87
N MET A 97 22.82 17.25 -2.13
CA MET A 97 22.58 15.89 -2.55
C MET A 97 23.35 15.50 -3.80
N THR A 98 24.31 14.60 -3.62
CA THR A 98 24.77 13.74 -4.71
C THR A 98 23.79 12.54 -4.74
N LEU A 99 22.70 12.72 -5.50
CA LEU A 99 21.67 11.67 -5.62
C LEU A 99 22.22 10.51 -6.43
N ARG A 100 22.34 9.37 -5.81
CA ARG A 100 22.36 8.10 -6.53
C ARG A 100 20.97 7.54 -6.46
N GLU A 101 20.29 7.45 -7.60
CA GLU A 101 19.13 6.57 -7.74
C GLU A 101 19.57 5.17 -7.32
N GLN A 102 19.06 4.72 -6.19
CA GLN A 102 19.11 3.30 -5.90
C GLN A 102 17.98 2.69 -6.72
N ASN A 103 18.32 2.23 -7.93
CA ASN A 103 17.43 1.42 -8.70
C ASN A 103 17.02 0.22 -7.84
N LEU A 104 15.73 0.11 -7.58
CA LEU A 104 15.11 -1.10 -7.06
C LEU A 104 15.23 -2.16 -8.17
N GLN A 105 16.39 -2.82 -8.26
CA GLN A 105 16.52 -3.99 -9.10
C GLN A 105 15.96 -5.18 -8.34
N VAL A 106 14.80 -5.63 -8.74
CA VAL A 106 14.26 -6.94 -8.35
C VAL A 106 15.05 -7.98 -9.14
N ASN A 107 16.22 -8.36 -8.64
CA ASN A 107 16.98 -9.49 -9.19
C ASN A 107 16.47 -10.75 -8.50
N GLY A 108 15.52 -11.49 -9.06
CA GLY A 108 15.15 -12.89 -8.79
C GLY A 108 15.26 -13.48 -7.38
N GLU A 109 15.86 -12.79 -6.44
CA GLU A 109 15.94 -13.11 -5.03
C GLU A 109 14.88 -12.33 -4.26
N GLN A 110 14.25 -12.98 -3.29
CA GLN A 110 13.21 -12.38 -2.46
C GLN A 110 13.77 -11.14 -1.74
N LYS A 111 13.30 -9.97 -2.14
CA LYS A 111 13.74 -8.69 -1.57
C LYS A 111 12.85 -8.29 -0.40
N ASN A 112 13.46 -8.00 0.75
CA ASN A 112 12.76 -7.38 1.87
C ASN A 112 12.59 -5.89 1.58
N LEU A 113 11.33 -5.44 1.46
CA LEU A 113 11.01 -4.03 1.23
C LEU A 113 10.94 -3.27 2.56
N THR A 114 11.43 -2.04 2.54
CA THR A 114 11.33 -1.10 3.65
C THR A 114 10.21 -0.08 3.42
N ALA A 115 9.83 0.66 4.45
CA ALA A 115 8.87 1.76 4.32
C ALA A 115 9.34 2.84 3.32
N ASP A 116 10.64 3.09 3.24
CA ASP A 116 11.21 4.04 2.27
C ASP A 116 11.06 3.53 0.84
N ASP A 117 11.27 2.21 0.60
CA ASP A 117 11.05 1.59 -0.71
C ASP A 117 9.58 1.69 -1.12
N LEU A 118 8.66 1.46 -0.16
CA LEU A 118 7.23 1.57 -0.38
C LEU A 118 6.82 2.97 -0.85
N VAL A 119 7.33 4.02 -0.19
CA VAL A 119 7.07 5.41 -0.57
C VAL A 119 7.56 5.70 -1.99
N ILE A 120 8.76 5.23 -2.35
CA ILE A 120 9.33 5.42 -3.69
C ILE A 120 8.48 4.72 -4.74
N LEU A 121 8.12 3.45 -4.50
CA LEU A 121 7.27 2.67 -5.40
C LEU A 121 5.90 3.32 -5.58
N HIS A 122 5.29 3.80 -4.49
CA HIS A 122 4.00 4.47 -4.56
C HIS A 122 4.09 5.80 -5.33
N ALA A 123 5.14 6.61 -5.12
CA ALA A 123 5.33 7.84 -5.86
C ALA A 123 5.42 7.60 -7.37
N LYS A 124 6.24 6.64 -7.80
CA LYS A 124 6.37 6.24 -9.22
C LYS A 124 5.06 5.65 -9.76
N HIS A 125 4.38 4.81 -8.98
CA HIS A 125 3.12 4.21 -9.36
C HIS A 125 2.00 5.25 -9.55
N THR A 126 1.94 6.25 -8.66
CA THR A 126 1.00 7.37 -8.81
C THR A 126 1.18 8.06 -10.16
N LEU A 127 2.40 8.38 -10.55
CA LEU A 127 2.69 8.97 -11.86
C LEU A 127 2.26 8.07 -13.01
N TRP A 128 2.48 6.76 -12.89
CA TRP A 128 2.09 5.76 -13.87
C TRP A 128 0.56 5.69 -14.04
N VAL A 129 -0.19 5.64 -12.94
CA VAL A 129 -1.67 5.61 -12.95
C VAL A 129 -2.25 6.83 -13.67
N TYR A 130 -1.65 8.01 -13.46
CA TYR A 130 -2.10 9.24 -14.13
C TYR A 130 -1.54 9.40 -15.55
N GLY A 131 -0.75 8.47 -16.07
CA GLY A 131 -0.21 8.51 -17.43
C GLY A 131 0.77 9.66 -17.69
N VAL A 132 1.45 10.16 -16.66
CA VAL A 132 2.38 11.30 -16.76
C VAL A 132 3.84 10.90 -16.72
N GLY A 133 4.11 9.62 -16.60
CA GLY A 133 5.44 9.00 -16.45
C GLY A 133 5.41 7.97 -15.34
N GLY A 134 6.50 7.82 -14.60
CA GLY A 134 6.62 6.88 -13.51
C GLY A 134 6.67 5.42 -13.96
N GLU A 135 6.43 4.51 -13.04
CA GLU A 135 6.50 3.07 -13.26
C GLU A 135 5.38 2.37 -12.50
N GLN A 136 4.81 1.32 -13.08
CA GLN A 136 3.88 0.42 -12.38
C GLN A 136 4.59 -0.19 -11.17
N ALA A 137 3.98 -0.12 -10.00
CA ALA A 137 4.57 -0.75 -8.81
C ALA A 137 4.61 -2.27 -8.99
N ASP A 138 5.81 -2.83 -8.86
CA ASP A 138 6.07 -4.25 -8.94
C ASP A 138 6.68 -4.76 -7.64
N PHE A 139 5.86 -5.48 -6.88
CA PHE A 139 6.19 -6.17 -5.63
C PHE A 139 6.37 -7.67 -5.85
N SER A 140 6.41 -8.13 -7.10
CA SER A 140 6.51 -9.56 -7.42
C SER A 140 7.75 -10.16 -6.78
N HIS A 141 7.59 -11.34 -6.16
CA HIS A 141 8.66 -12.06 -5.47
C HIS A 141 9.31 -11.29 -4.30
N CYS A 142 8.73 -10.16 -3.87
CA CYS A 142 9.21 -9.43 -2.70
C CYS A 142 8.65 -10.02 -1.40
N ARG A 143 9.36 -9.80 -0.31
CA ARG A 143 8.83 -9.98 1.04
C ARG A 143 8.55 -8.61 1.65
N ILE A 144 7.32 -8.41 2.12
CA ILE A 144 6.88 -7.22 2.82
C ILE A 144 6.42 -7.66 4.21
N ALA A 145 7.03 -7.14 5.26
CA ALA A 145 6.68 -7.51 6.61
C ALA A 145 6.52 -6.29 7.51
N GLY A 146 5.42 -6.26 8.28
CA GLY A 146 5.14 -5.25 9.28
C GLY A 146 4.96 -3.83 8.71
N LEU A 147 4.62 -3.69 7.42
CA LEU A 147 4.40 -2.39 6.79
C LEU A 147 2.91 -2.03 6.73
N ASN A 148 2.65 -0.74 6.76
CA ASN A 148 1.32 -0.18 6.60
C ASN A 148 1.15 0.41 5.19
N LEU A 149 0.27 -0.21 4.40
CA LEU A 149 -0.17 0.23 3.08
C LEU A 149 -1.56 0.88 3.13
N GLY A 150 -2.14 1.02 4.32
CA GLY A 150 -3.46 1.60 4.50
C GLY A 150 -3.58 2.99 3.87
N ASP A 151 -4.72 3.26 3.25
CA ASP A 151 -5.02 4.48 2.50
C ASP A 151 -4.13 4.73 1.25
N MET A 152 -3.15 3.86 0.94
CA MET A 152 -2.35 3.95 -0.29
C MET A 152 -3.12 3.43 -1.51
N GLN A 153 -2.77 3.98 -2.69
CA GLN A 153 -3.39 3.61 -3.96
C GLN A 153 -2.38 2.84 -4.83
N PHE A 154 -2.63 1.56 -5.01
CA PHE A 154 -1.82 0.62 -5.81
C PHE A 154 -2.68 -0.10 -6.87
N ASN A 155 -3.64 0.63 -7.45
CA ASN A 155 -4.52 0.06 -8.47
C ASN A 155 -3.72 -0.47 -9.67
N GLY A 156 -3.91 -1.75 -10.01
CA GLY A 156 -3.18 -2.41 -11.08
C GLY A 156 -1.73 -2.76 -10.75
N ALA A 157 -1.28 -2.66 -9.49
CA ALA A 157 0.07 -3.08 -9.08
C ALA A 157 0.27 -4.59 -9.20
N LEU A 158 1.52 -5.03 -9.25
CA LEU A 158 1.91 -6.43 -9.35
C LEU A 158 2.44 -6.92 -8.00
N PHE A 159 1.84 -8.01 -7.49
CA PHE A 159 2.24 -8.69 -6.25
C PHE A 159 2.49 -10.18 -6.45
N ARG A 160 2.75 -10.62 -7.69
CA ARG A 160 2.87 -12.05 -8.03
C ARG A 160 3.90 -12.75 -7.17
N ASN A 161 3.50 -13.86 -6.53
CA ASN A 161 4.37 -14.65 -5.66
C ASN A 161 5.06 -13.83 -4.56
N ALA A 162 4.49 -12.70 -4.15
CA ALA A 162 4.98 -11.94 -3.01
C ALA A 162 4.66 -12.67 -1.70
N VAL A 163 5.42 -12.38 -0.65
CA VAL A 163 5.15 -12.82 0.72
C VAL A 163 4.87 -11.60 1.57
N LEU A 164 3.64 -11.52 2.08
CA LEU A 164 3.10 -10.41 2.86
C LEU A 164 2.80 -10.90 4.28
N GLU A 165 3.50 -10.37 5.27
CA GLU A 165 3.42 -10.83 6.65
C GLU A 165 3.20 -9.65 7.60
N ASP A 166 2.18 -9.70 8.44
CA ASP A 166 1.79 -8.61 9.34
C ASP A 166 1.58 -7.26 8.60
N VAL A 167 1.07 -7.29 7.38
CA VAL A 167 0.86 -6.09 6.55
C VAL A 167 -0.55 -5.54 6.78
N ASP A 168 -0.62 -4.23 6.96
CA ASP A 168 -1.89 -3.51 7.06
C ASP A 168 -2.27 -2.87 5.72
N PHE A 169 -3.34 -3.36 5.10
CA PHE A 169 -3.97 -2.84 3.89
C PHE A 169 -5.28 -2.08 4.17
N GLY A 170 -5.59 -1.77 5.41
CA GLY A 170 -6.89 -1.15 5.76
C GLY A 170 -7.21 0.05 4.88
N ASN A 171 -8.33 -0.01 4.13
CA ASN A 171 -8.78 0.98 3.16
C ASN A 171 -7.78 1.27 2.00
N ALA A 172 -6.79 0.43 1.76
CA ALA A 172 -5.93 0.58 0.58
C ALA A 172 -6.74 0.37 -0.71
N GLY A 173 -6.35 1.06 -1.78
CA GLY A 173 -6.89 0.84 -3.12
C GLY A 173 -5.93 -0.04 -3.93
N VAL A 174 -6.38 -1.23 -4.31
CA VAL A 174 -5.60 -2.18 -5.13
C VAL A 174 -6.42 -2.74 -6.30
N CYS A 175 -7.50 -2.05 -6.71
CA CYS A 175 -8.37 -2.53 -7.79
C CYS A 175 -7.57 -2.94 -9.03
N GLY A 176 -7.89 -4.10 -9.61
CA GLY A 176 -7.20 -4.65 -10.77
C GLY A 176 -5.76 -5.10 -10.53
N ALA A 177 -5.29 -5.17 -9.28
CA ALA A 177 -3.95 -5.67 -8.97
C ALA A 177 -3.82 -7.19 -9.17
N ASP A 178 -2.60 -7.64 -9.42
CA ASP A 178 -2.29 -9.05 -9.63
C ASP A 178 -1.57 -9.65 -8.42
N PHE A 179 -2.31 -10.44 -7.66
CA PHE A 179 -1.86 -11.18 -6.48
C PHE A 179 -1.70 -12.69 -6.74
N THR A 180 -1.49 -13.07 -8.00
CA THR A 180 -1.33 -14.50 -8.34
C THR A 180 -0.23 -15.15 -7.50
N GLY A 181 -0.57 -16.22 -6.78
CA GLY A 181 0.36 -16.98 -5.95
C GLY A 181 0.91 -16.23 -4.73
N THR A 182 0.35 -15.08 -4.38
CA THR A 182 0.76 -14.28 -3.22
C THR A 182 0.40 -15.00 -1.92
N GLN A 183 1.29 -14.93 -0.94
CA GLN A 183 1.08 -15.44 0.41
C GLN A 183 0.82 -14.28 1.36
N PHE A 184 -0.32 -14.32 2.04
CA PHE A 184 -0.72 -13.37 3.06
C PHE A 184 -0.75 -14.09 4.41
N ALA A 185 0.02 -13.63 5.37
CA ALA A 185 0.01 -14.14 6.73
C ALA A 185 -0.23 -13.00 7.73
N HIS A 186 -1.24 -13.15 8.58
CA HIS A 186 -1.61 -12.18 9.61
C HIS A 186 -1.87 -10.76 9.08
N CYS A 187 -2.34 -10.65 7.84
CA CYS A 187 -2.58 -9.36 7.20
C CYS A 187 -3.96 -8.80 7.59
N ARG A 188 -4.02 -7.47 7.78
CA ARG A 188 -5.28 -6.74 7.95
C ARG A 188 -5.69 -6.10 6.62
N MET A 189 -6.80 -6.58 6.06
CA MET A 189 -7.34 -6.13 4.77
C MET A 189 -8.77 -5.61 4.90
N ASP A 190 -9.15 -5.13 6.08
CA ASP A 190 -10.50 -4.65 6.35
C ASP A 190 -10.81 -3.42 5.50
N GLY A 191 -11.95 -3.46 4.78
CA GLY A 191 -12.39 -2.37 3.90
C GLY A 191 -11.47 -2.10 2.70
N ILE A 192 -10.55 -3.01 2.37
CA ILE A 192 -9.69 -2.86 1.17
C ILE A 192 -10.54 -2.74 -0.10
N ALA A 193 -10.19 -1.81 -0.98
CA ALA A 193 -10.76 -1.72 -2.32
C ALA A 193 -9.94 -2.60 -3.28
N ALA A 194 -10.44 -3.82 -3.54
CA ALA A 194 -9.75 -4.87 -4.29
C ALA A 194 -10.66 -5.52 -5.35
N GLU A 195 -11.51 -4.69 -5.98
CA GLU A 195 -12.36 -5.14 -7.08
C GLU A 195 -11.50 -5.51 -8.30
N GLU A 196 -11.96 -6.49 -9.07
CA GLU A 196 -11.33 -6.95 -10.31
C GLU A 196 -9.87 -7.45 -10.12
N CYS A 197 -9.47 -7.78 -8.89
CA CYS A 197 -8.15 -8.31 -8.60
C CYS A 197 -7.99 -9.77 -9.03
N ASN A 198 -6.74 -10.16 -9.30
CA ASN A 198 -6.38 -11.54 -9.57
C ASN A 198 -5.71 -12.17 -8.33
N PHE A 199 -6.46 -12.95 -7.56
CA PHE A 199 -5.99 -13.73 -6.41
C PHE A 199 -5.83 -15.22 -6.74
N ARG A 200 -5.64 -15.57 -8.01
CA ARG A 200 -5.46 -16.95 -8.40
C ARG A 200 -4.31 -17.61 -7.63
N ASP A 201 -4.57 -18.81 -7.08
CA ASP A 201 -3.59 -19.57 -6.32
C ASP A 201 -2.99 -18.81 -5.12
N ALA A 202 -3.63 -17.71 -4.65
CA ALA A 202 -3.19 -16.97 -3.47
C ALA A 202 -3.52 -17.73 -2.19
N VAL A 203 -2.70 -17.54 -1.16
CA VAL A 203 -2.86 -18.18 0.16
C VAL A 203 -3.05 -17.11 1.22
N PHE A 204 -4.14 -17.20 1.99
CA PHE A 204 -4.44 -16.32 3.11
C PHE A 204 -4.45 -17.13 4.40
N GLU A 205 -3.61 -16.77 5.35
CA GLU A 205 -3.55 -17.38 6.66
C GLU A 205 -3.73 -16.35 7.78
N ASN A 206 -4.70 -16.56 8.66
CA ASN A 206 -4.98 -15.67 9.79
C ASN A 206 -5.19 -14.20 9.36
N CYS A 207 -5.91 -13.95 8.26
CA CYS A 207 -6.14 -12.63 7.72
C CYS A 207 -7.54 -12.11 8.04
N THR A 208 -7.67 -10.77 8.17
CA THR A 208 -8.97 -10.12 8.28
C THR A 208 -9.30 -9.37 6.99
N LEU A 209 -10.47 -9.69 6.41
CA LEU A 209 -11.00 -9.08 5.18
C LEU A 209 -12.43 -8.56 5.44
N ALA A 210 -12.73 -8.16 6.67
CA ALA A 210 -14.06 -7.66 7.00
C ALA A 210 -14.40 -6.44 6.14
N LYS A 211 -15.60 -6.48 5.49
CA LYS A 211 -16.06 -5.42 4.57
C LYS A 211 -15.12 -5.14 3.39
N ALA A 212 -14.25 -6.09 3.04
CA ALA A 212 -13.40 -5.98 1.86
C ALA A 212 -14.25 -5.93 0.58
N HIS A 213 -13.88 -5.08 -0.37
CA HIS A 213 -14.52 -4.98 -1.68
C HIS A 213 -13.75 -5.86 -2.67
N LEU A 214 -14.22 -7.10 -2.87
CA LEU A 214 -13.56 -8.11 -3.72
C LEU A 214 -14.37 -8.43 -4.99
N ALA A 215 -15.44 -7.71 -5.27
CA ALA A 215 -16.35 -8.00 -6.37
C ALA A 215 -15.59 -8.15 -7.71
N HIS A 216 -16.03 -9.11 -8.54
CA HIS A 216 -15.45 -9.42 -9.85
C HIS A 216 -13.99 -9.93 -9.82
N SER A 217 -13.46 -10.29 -8.65
CA SER A 217 -12.09 -10.80 -8.52
C SER A 217 -12.00 -12.30 -8.83
N ASN A 218 -10.80 -12.72 -9.21
CA ASN A 218 -10.49 -14.13 -9.49
C ASN A 218 -9.84 -14.78 -8.26
N LEU A 219 -10.58 -15.66 -7.58
CA LEU A 219 -10.14 -16.44 -6.43
C LEU A 219 -9.91 -17.92 -6.80
N THR A 220 -9.79 -18.25 -8.09
CA THR A 220 -9.57 -19.61 -8.56
C THR A 220 -8.33 -20.23 -7.91
N GLY A 221 -8.50 -21.37 -7.25
CA GLY A 221 -7.42 -22.10 -6.58
C GLY A 221 -6.88 -21.43 -5.31
N ALA A 222 -7.45 -20.30 -4.89
CA ALA A 222 -7.03 -19.66 -3.65
C ALA A 222 -7.37 -20.50 -2.41
N THR A 223 -6.60 -20.32 -1.34
CA THR A 223 -6.85 -20.93 -0.03
C THR A 223 -6.98 -19.84 1.01
N MET A 224 -8.05 -19.91 1.82
CA MET A 224 -8.25 -19.02 2.97
C MET A 224 -8.38 -19.88 4.22
N LYS A 225 -7.48 -19.69 5.17
CA LYS A 225 -7.45 -20.43 6.42
C LYS A 225 -7.44 -19.48 7.60
N ASP A 226 -8.31 -19.76 8.59
CA ASP A 226 -8.44 -18.95 9.80
C ASP A 226 -8.69 -17.45 9.46
N CYS A 227 -9.51 -17.17 8.42
CA CYS A 227 -9.76 -15.81 7.93
C CYS A 227 -11.15 -15.29 8.32
N ILE A 228 -11.30 -13.96 8.34
CA ILE A 228 -12.58 -13.29 8.66
C ILE A 228 -13.01 -12.45 7.44
N LEU A 229 -14.15 -12.82 6.81
CA LEU A 229 -14.72 -12.13 5.64
C LEU A 229 -16.09 -11.52 5.93
N CYS A 230 -16.45 -11.28 7.20
CA CYS A 230 -17.75 -10.72 7.56
C CYS A 230 -18.04 -9.42 6.82
N GLY A 231 -19.16 -9.37 6.08
CA GLY A 231 -19.57 -8.21 5.28
C GLY A 231 -18.71 -7.95 4.03
N ALA A 232 -17.83 -8.86 3.65
CA ALA A 232 -17.04 -8.73 2.42
C ALA A 232 -17.93 -8.84 1.17
N ASP A 233 -17.60 -8.11 0.13
CA ASP A 233 -18.29 -8.16 -1.16
C ASP A 233 -17.55 -9.11 -2.11
N LEU A 234 -18.08 -10.32 -2.28
CA LEU A 234 -17.56 -11.37 -3.14
C LEU A 234 -18.42 -11.56 -4.41
N ARG A 235 -19.29 -10.61 -4.72
CA ARG A 235 -20.20 -10.74 -5.86
C ARG A 235 -19.44 -10.92 -7.18
N ASN A 236 -19.91 -11.88 -7.97
CA ASN A 236 -19.36 -12.19 -9.29
C ASN A 236 -17.87 -12.61 -9.27
N CYS A 237 -17.35 -13.08 -8.14
CA CYS A 237 -16.01 -13.65 -8.08
C CYS A 237 -15.95 -15.01 -8.78
N CYS A 238 -14.79 -15.31 -9.40
CA CYS A 238 -14.44 -16.66 -9.83
C CYS A 238 -13.88 -17.42 -8.64
N VAL A 239 -14.55 -18.50 -8.21
CA VAL A 239 -14.19 -19.26 -6.99
C VAL A 239 -13.91 -20.73 -7.27
N GLU A 240 -13.55 -21.07 -8.51
CA GLU A 240 -13.24 -22.44 -8.89
C GLU A 240 -12.06 -22.97 -8.06
N ASN A 241 -12.26 -24.11 -7.38
CA ASN A 241 -11.28 -24.70 -6.46
C ASN A 241 -10.83 -23.79 -5.30
N LEU A 242 -11.62 -22.80 -4.90
CA LEU A 242 -11.39 -22.03 -3.68
C LEU A 242 -11.54 -22.95 -2.46
N SER A 243 -10.55 -22.95 -1.58
CA SER A 243 -10.60 -23.66 -0.29
C SER A 243 -10.82 -22.68 0.85
N LEU A 244 -11.78 -22.99 1.73
CA LEU A 244 -12.07 -22.22 2.94
C LEU A 244 -11.92 -23.16 4.14
N GLU A 245 -10.93 -22.92 4.98
CA GLU A 245 -10.67 -23.70 6.19
C GLU A 245 -10.82 -22.78 7.41
N ASP A 246 -11.70 -23.13 8.35
CA ASP A 246 -11.94 -22.37 9.58
C ASP A 246 -12.13 -20.85 9.34
N THR A 247 -12.80 -20.51 8.21
CA THR A 247 -12.97 -19.15 7.72
C THR A 247 -14.38 -18.65 7.94
N GLU A 248 -14.52 -17.44 8.53
CA GLU A 248 -15.81 -16.84 8.84
C GLU A 248 -16.30 -15.96 7.68
N LEU A 249 -17.38 -16.36 7.00
CA LEU A 249 -18.02 -15.55 5.95
C LEU A 249 -19.06 -14.55 6.50
N GLY A 250 -19.72 -14.90 7.58
CA GLY A 250 -20.74 -14.06 8.20
C GLY A 250 -21.82 -13.62 7.20
N ASP A 251 -21.96 -12.30 7.07
CA ASP A 251 -22.90 -11.63 6.16
C ASP A 251 -22.25 -11.18 4.84
N ALA A 252 -21.25 -11.91 4.35
CA ALA A 252 -20.60 -11.62 3.07
C ALA A 252 -21.60 -11.70 1.89
N TYR A 253 -21.42 -10.82 0.91
CA TYR A 253 -22.24 -10.77 -0.30
C TYR A 253 -21.69 -11.72 -1.35
N THR A 254 -22.43 -12.80 -1.65
CA THR A 254 -21.98 -13.92 -2.51
C THR A 254 -22.78 -14.07 -3.82
N GLN A 255 -23.62 -13.10 -4.19
CA GLN A 255 -24.46 -13.18 -5.40
C GLN A 255 -23.62 -13.30 -6.68
N GLY A 256 -24.02 -14.19 -7.58
CA GLY A 256 -23.34 -14.39 -8.86
C GLY A 256 -22.05 -15.18 -8.78
N ILE A 257 -21.74 -15.80 -7.64
CA ILE A 257 -20.72 -16.83 -7.53
C ILE A 257 -21.25 -18.09 -8.22
N ALA A 258 -20.58 -18.52 -9.29
CA ALA A 258 -21.06 -19.62 -10.13
C ALA A 258 -21.08 -20.95 -9.39
N GLU A 259 -22.28 -21.58 -9.33
CA GLU A 259 -22.60 -23.00 -9.21
C GLU A 259 -22.16 -23.82 -7.96
N LYS A 260 -21.48 -23.27 -6.94
CA LYS A 260 -21.15 -24.05 -5.73
C LYS A 260 -21.71 -23.47 -4.42
N GLU A 261 -22.81 -22.71 -4.46
CA GLU A 261 -23.46 -22.14 -3.26
C GLU A 261 -23.73 -23.20 -2.16
N GLN A 262 -24.01 -24.46 -2.54
CA GLN A 262 -24.30 -25.51 -1.57
C GLN A 262 -23.07 -26.07 -0.81
N GLU A 263 -21.86 -25.94 -1.34
CA GLU A 263 -20.63 -26.35 -0.65
C GLU A 263 -20.10 -25.26 0.28
N TRP A 264 -20.36 -24.00 -0.04
CA TRP A 264 -19.98 -22.84 0.78
C TRP A 264 -20.70 -22.83 2.14
N GLU A 265 -22.03 -23.07 2.15
CA GLU A 265 -22.82 -23.09 3.39
C GLU A 265 -22.43 -24.22 4.34
N ARG A 266 -21.77 -25.26 3.86
CA ARG A 266 -21.37 -26.43 4.68
C ARG A 266 -19.98 -26.29 5.31
N SER A 267 -19.10 -25.46 4.73
CA SER A 267 -17.74 -25.23 5.24
C SER A 267 -17.66 -24.12 6.28
N CYS A 268 -18.68 -23.26 6.34
CA CYS A 268 -18.73 -22.16 7.31
C CYS A 268 -19.66 -22.55 8.47
N GLY A 269 -19.10 -22.73 9.66
CA GLY A 269 -19.86 -22.91 10.89
C GLY A 269 -20.73 -21.68 11.18
N PRO A 270 -21.78 -21.80 12.03
CA PRO A 270 -22.67 -20.69 12.34
C PRO A 270 -21.90 -19.54 12.99
N CYS A 271 -21.93 -18.37 12.34
CA CYS A 271 -21.40 -17.14 12.89
C CYS A 271 -22.09 -16.85 14.23
N MET A 272 -21.34 -16.81 15.34
CA MET A 272 -21.91 -16.35 16.60
C MET A 272 -22.21 -14.87 16.47
N THR A 273 -23.49 -14.52 16.39
CA THR A 273 -23.96 -13.15 16.58
C THR A 273 -23.60 -12.71 17.99
N MET A 274 -22.55 -11.90 18.12
CA MET A 274 -22.36 -11.14 19.35
C MET A 274 -23.44 -10.06 19.40
N GLY A 275 -24.33 -10.20 20.39
CA GLY A 275 -25.38 -9.25 20.70
C GLY A 275 -24.86 -7.95 21.35
#